data_550e657b4d87eb9fe2508065aaceb2d7
#
_entry.id   550e657b4d87eb9fe2508065aaceb2d7
#
_cell.length_a   1.000
_cell.length_b   1.000
_cell.length_c   1.000
_cell.angle_alpha   90.00
_cell.angle_beta   90.00
_cell.angle_gamma   90.00
#
_symmetry.space_group_name_H-M   'P 1'
#
loop_
_entity.id
_entity.type
_entity.pdbx_description
1 polymer ?
#
loop_
_entity_poly.entity_id
_entity_poly.type
_entity_poly.pdbx_seq_one_letter_code
_entity_poly.pdbx_strand_id
1 'polypeptide(L)'
;GELLSPNAMRDGFKTITTGIWSLASGFMNIFIAIIASIYMLIDKDRILLSINNLVGKFDSNNKNNTFIKHCSNINKIFTQYIYARLMLCVIIGCASTLLLLLMGEKYALLLGIFIGFMDLIPYFGSIISWVVGLVIMLISGGFSHAIWCSLMVLILQQIDGNVIAPKLTSDRLEVRPLAVIIAVSVGGSLFGFVGMIISVPVVAILKAILSEVLDSKLLESDEDE
;
A
#
# COMPACT_ATOMS: atom_id res chain seq x y z
N GLY A 1 32.07 -18.11 -25.89
CA GLY A 1 32.45 -19.27 -25.11
C GLY A 1 32.35 -19.11 -23.60
N GLU A 2 32.10 -17.89 -23.08
CA GLU A 2 32.10 -17.61 -21.62
C GLU A 2 30.76 -17.95 -20.92
N LEU A 3 29.68 -18.02 -21.65
CA LEU A 3 28.34 -18.30 -21.08
C LEU A 3 28.15 -19.77 -20.63
N LEU A 4 29.06 -20.68 -21.00
CA LEU A 4 29.04 -22.10 -20.62
C LEU A 4 30.15 -22.45 -19.63
N SER A 5 30.77 -21.48 -18.96
CA SER A 5 31.75 -21.78 -17.93
C SER A 5 31.07 -22.43 -16.71
N PRO A 6 31.69 -23.44 -16.06
CA PRO A 6 31.14 -24.10 -14.87
C PRO A 6 30.78 -23.12 -13.74
N ASN A 7 31.47 -21.99 -13.66
CA ASN A 7 31.23 -20.93 -12.70
C ASN A 7 29.97 -20.12 -13.02
N ALA A 8 29.73 -19.75 -14.30
CA ALA A 8 28.51 -19.05 -14.71
C ALA A 8 27.24 -19.90 -14.51
N MET A 9 27.34 -21.23 -14.78
CA MET A 9 26.25 -22.15 -14.48
C MET A 9 25.99 -22.27 -12.98
N ARG A 10 27.01 -22.30 -12.17
CA ARG A 10 26.91 -22.41 -10.70
C ARG A 10 26.33 -21.13 -10.08
N ASP A 11 26.72 -19.97 -10.59
CA ASP A 11 26.17 -18.67 -10.12
C ASP A 11 24.73 -18.48 -10.60
N GLY A 12 24.39 -18.89 -11.83
CA GLY A 12 23.01 -18.92 -12.32
C GLY A 12 22.13 -19.84 -11.47
N PHE A 13 22.63 -21.04 -11.13
CA PHE A 13 21.89 -21.98 -10.28
C PHE A 13 21.70 -21.46 -8.85
N LYS A 14 22.72 -20.82 -8.28
CA LYS A 14 22.59 -20.12 -6.97
C LYS A 14 21.56 -19.01 -7.01
N THR A 15 21.56 -18.17 -8.04
CA THR A 15 20.62 -17.08 -8.19
C THR A 15 19.18 -17.58 -8.32
N ILE A 16 18.96 -18.66 -9.07
CA ILE A 16 17.63 -19.29 -9.22
C ILE A 16 17.19 -19.90 -7.87
N THR A 17 18.06 -20.65 -7.19
CA THR A 17 17.71 -21.28 -5.90
C THR A 17 17.46 -20.26 -4.79
N THR A 18 18.23 -19.18 -4.72
CA THR A 18 17.96 -18.07 -3.78
C THR A 18 16.69 -17.32 -4.12
N GLY A 19 16.38 -17.14 -5.41
CA GLY A 19 15.12 -16.57 -5.88
C GLY A 19 13.90 -17.42 -5.49
N ILE A 20 13.96 -18.73 -5.73
CA ILE A 20 12.89 -19.66 -5.32
C ILE A 20 12.72 -19.69 -3.79
N TRP A 21 13.82 -19.68 -3.04
CA TRP A 21 13.78 -19.66 -1.58
C TRP A 21 13.19 -18.35 -1.03
N SER A 22 13.51 -17.21 -1.63
CA SER A 22 12.93 -15.91 -1.26
C SER A 22 11.44 -15.83 -1.56
N LEU A 23 10.99 -16.40 -2.68
CA LEU A 23 9.57 -16.53 -3.00
C LEU A 23 8.85 -17.45 -2.01
N ALA A 24 9.40 -18.60 -1.70
CA ALA A 24 8.81 -19.55 -0.73
C ALA A 24 8.71 -18.94 0.67
N SER A 25 9.74 -18.23 1.12
CA SER A 25 9.71 -17.51 2.41
C SER A 25 8.71 -16.36 2.40
N GLY A 26 8.56 -15.66 1.28
CA GLY A 26 7.53 -14.64 1.09
C GLY A 26 6.11 -15.20 1.22
N PHE A 27 5.82 -16.33 0.59
CA PHE A 27 4.55 -17.04 0.73
C PHE A 27 4.28 -17.48 2.16
N MET A 28 5.27 -18.03 2.84
CA MET A 28 5.15 -18.46 4.23
C MET A 28 4.86 -17.26 5.15
N ASN A 29 5.54 -16.14 4.95
CA ASN A 29 5.30 -14.92 5.72
C ASN A 29 3.89 -14.37 5.50
N ILE A 30 3.38 -14.39 4.27
CA ILE A 30 1.99 -13.99 3.96
C ILE A 30 1.01 -14.94 4.66
N PHE A 31 1.26 -16.25 4.63
CA PHE A 31 0.39 -17.22 5.28
C PHE A 31 0.35 -17.04 6.79
N ILE A 32 1.52 -16.84 7.44
CA ILE A 32 1.61 -16.53 8.87
C ILE A 32 0.90 -15.22 9.19
N ALA A 33 1.06 -14.18 8.35
CA ALA A 33 0.41 -12.89 8.55
C ALA A 33 -1.13 -13.00 8.46
N ILE A 34 -1.66 -13.81 7.54
CA ILE A 34 -3.10 -14.08 7.44
C ILE A 34 -3.61 -14.79 8.69
N ILE A 35 -2.91 -15.84 9.15
CA ILE A 35 -3.27 -16.55 10.38
C ILE A 35 -3.24 -15.60 11.58
N ALA A 36 -2.17 -14.83 11.74
CA ALA A 36 -2.05 -13.86 12.82
C ALA A 36 -3.17 -12.80 12.78
N SER A 37 -3.54 -12.31 11.58
CA SER A 37 -4.64 -11.38 11.39
C SER A 37 -5.98 -11.97 11.80
N ILE A 38 -6.24 -13.24 11.46
CA ILE A 38 -7.48 -13.95 11.88
C ILE A 38 -7.53 -14.08 13.41
N TYR A 39 -6.42 -14.47 14.06
CA TYR A 39 -6.36 -14.55 15.52
C TYR A 39 -6.53 -13.19 16.19
N MET A 40 -5.94 -12.12 15.65
CA MET A 40 -6.14 -10.78 16.15
C MET A 40 -7.59 -10.30 16.02
N LEU A 41 -8.29 -10.70 14.96
CA LEU A 41 -9.71 -10.40 14.77
C LEU A 41 -10.59 -11.17 15.76
N ILE A 42 -10.27 -12.44 16.03
CA ILE A 42 -10.99 -13.26 17.00
C ILE A 42 -10.82 -12.72 18.42
N ASP A 43 -9.59 -12.31 18.77
CA ASP A 43 -9.27 -11.80 20.12
C ASP A 43 -9.43 -10.28 20.26
N LYS A 44 -9.99 -9.60 19.26
CA LYS A 44 -10.16 -8.15 19.20
C LYS A 44 -10.76 -7.57 20.48
N ASP A 45 -11.85 -8.16 20.96
CA ASP A 45 -12.56 -7.65 22.13
C ASP A 45 -11.74 -7.82 23.42
N ARG A 46 -11.00 -8.92 23.56
CA ARG A 46 -10.07 -9.14 24.67
C ARG A 46 -8.91 -8.15 24.65
N ILE A 47 -8.34 -7.90 23.48
CA ILE A 47 -7.23 -6.95 23.30
C ILE A 47 -7.71 -5.54 23.65
N LEU A 48 -8.88 -5.13 23.17
CA LEU A 48 -9.46 -3.83 23.45
C LEU A 48 -9.80 -3.65 24.95
N LEU A 49 -10.36 -4.67 25.59
CA LEU A 49 -10.61 -4.65 27.04
C LEU A 49 -9.32 -4.55 27.85
N SER A 50 -8.27 -5.28 27.44
CA SER A 50 -6.97 -5.22 28.11
C SER A 50 -6.31 -3.84 27.98
N ILE A 51 -6.36 -3.24 26.79
CA ILE A 51 -5.86 -1.88 26.54
C ILE A 51 -6.67 -0.86 27.35
N ASN A 52 -7.99 -0.96 27.35
CA ASN A 52 -8.86 -0.04 28.07
C ASN A 52 -8.66 -0.12 29.59
N ASN A 53 -8.43 -1.33 30.13
CA ASN A 53 -8.10 -1.53 31.54
C ASN A 53 -6.71 -0.98 31.91
N LEU A 54 -5.73 -1.05 31.01
CA LEU A 54 -4.41 -0.45 31.21
C LEU A 54 -4.49 1.08 31.20
N VAL A 55 -5.17 1.64 30.21
CA VAL A 55 -5.37 3.10 30.08
C VAL A 55 -6.17 3.64 31.25
N GLY A 56 -7.23 2.96 31.69
CA GLY A 56 -8.04 3.36 32.86
C GLY A 56 -7.29 3.35 34.16
N LYS A 57 -6.21 2.57 34.32
CA LYS A 57 -5.33 2.59 35.49
C LYS A 57 -4.38 3.80 35.56
N PHE A 58 -4.04 4.34 34.39
CA PHE A 58 -3.12 5.48 34.26
C PHE A 58 -3.83 6.84 34.29
N ASP A 59 -5.15 6.87 34.14
CA ASP A 59 -5.89 8.12 33.99
C ASP A 59 -6.96 8.31 35.09
N SER A 60 -6.52 8.87 36.19
CA SER A 60 -7.37 9.26 37.32
C SER A 60 -8.17 10.56 37.09
N ASN A 61 -7.98 11.27 35.95
CA ASN A 61 -8.48 12.62 35.78
C ASN A 61 -9.09 12.87 34.40
N ASN A 62 -10.35 12.52 34.18
CA ASN A 62 -11.26 12.94 33.07
C ASN A 62 -10.70 13.03 31.61
N LYS A 63 -9.44 12.63 31.36
CA LYS A 63 -8.78 12.57 30.06
C LYS A 63 -9.15 11.31 29.26
N ASN A 64 -9.82 10.35 29.86
CA ASN A 64 -10.25 9.10 29.25
C ASN A 64 -11.07 9.31 27.98
N ASN A 65 -11.94 10.32 27.95
CA ASN A 65 -12.76 10.61 26.77
C ASN A 65 -11.92 11.09 25.57
N THR A 66 -10.85 11.85 25.82
CA THR A 66 -9.96 12.37 24.78
C THR A 66 -9.13 11.26 24.18
N PHE A 67 -8.53 10.39 25.00
CA PHE A 67 -7.73 9.26 24.52
C PHE A 67 -8.55 8.26 23.70
N ILE A 68 -9.74 7.90 24.18
CA ILE A 68 -10.65 7.00 23.44
C ILE A 68 -11.07 7.62 22.11
N LYS A 69 -11.31 8.92 22.07
CA LYS A 69 -11.63 9.67 20.85
C LYS A 69 -10.47 9.64 19.85
N HIS A 70 -9.23 9.83 20.30
CA HIS A 70 -8.04 9.73 19.44
C HIS A 70 -7.86 8.31 18.90
N CYS A 71 -7.97 7.27 19.72
CA CYS A 71 -7.90 5.88 19.27
C CYS A 71 -8.99 5.55 18.25
N SER A 72 -10.20 6.05 18.45
CA SER A 72 -11.31 5.88 17.50
C SER A 72 -11.02 6.58 16.17
N ASN A 73 -10.48 7.79 16.19
CA ASN A 73 -10.09 8.52 14.98
C ASN A 73 -8.96 7.81 14.23
N ILE A 74 -7.94 7.33 14.94
CA ILE A 74 -6.84 6.54 14.35
C ILE A 74 -7.38 5.29 13.65
N ASN A 75 -8.21 4.52 14.32
CA ASN A 75 -8.83 3.32 13.75
C ASN A 75 -9.67 3.65 12.51
N LYS A 76 -10.41 4.75 12.53
CA LYS A 76 -11.23 5.19 11.40
C LYS A 76 -10.37 5.57 10.19
N ILE A 77 -9.30 6.36 10.40
CA ILE A 77 -8.35 6.75 9.34
C ILE A 77 -7.73 5.50 8.71
N PHE A 78 -7.22 4.59 9.55
CA PHE A 78 -6.56 3.37 9.10
C PHE A 78 -7.52 2.48 8.29
N THR A 79 -8.69 2.19 8.84
CA THR A 79 -9.69 1.32 8.20
C THR A 79 -10.18 1.92 6.88
N GLN A 80 -10.48 3.22 6.84
CA GLN A 80 -10.92 3.90 5.61
C GLN A 80 -9.84 3.85 4.52
N TYR A 81 -8.57 4.06 4.89
CA TYR A 81 -7.47 3.98 3.93
C TYR A 81 -7.31 2.57 3.35
N ILE A 82 -7.23 1.56 4.20
CA ILE A 82 -7.07 0.17 3.75
C ILE A 82 -8.24 -0.26 2.87
N TYR A 83 -9.47 0.07 3.27
CA TYR A 83 -10.66 -0.22 2.47
C TYR A 83 -10.61 0.46 1.09
N ALA A 84 -10.28 1.76 1.05
CA ALA A 84 -10.17 2.49 -0.20
C ALA A 84 -9.09 1.87 -1.12
N ARG A 85 -7.93 1.48 -0.56
CA ARG A 85 -6.85 0.83 -1.34
C ARG A 85 -7.23 -0.55 -1.86
N LEU A 86 -7.90 -1.36 -1.08
CA LEU A 86 -8.41 -2.66 -1.54
C LEU A 86 -9.45 -2.51 -2.64
N MET A 87 -10.35 -1.53 -2.53
CA MET A 87 -11.33 -1.23 -3.58
C MET A 87 -10.65 -0.76 -4.86
N LEU A 88 -9.66 0.13 -4.77
CA LEU A 88 -8.87 0.59 -5.92
C LEU A 88 -8.14 -0.59 -6.59
N CYS A 89 -7.49 -1.44 -5.83
CA CYS A 89 -6.84 -2.65 -6.33
C CYS A 89 -7.78 -3.49 -7.21
N VAL A 90 -9.00 -3.73 -6.75
CA VAL A 90 -10.00 -4.50 -7.50
C VAL A 90 -10.48 -3.73 -8.74
N ILE A 91 -10.82 -2.46 -8.60
CA ILE A 91 -11.33 -1.64 -9.70
C ILE A 91 -10.27 -1.51 -10.81
N ILE A 92 -9.06 -1.13 -10.44
CA ILE A 92 -7.95 -0.92 -11.41
C ILE A 92 -7.50 -2.25 -12.01
N GLY A 93 -7.44 -3.31 -11.20
CA GLY A 93 -7.13 -4.65 -11.70
C GLY A 93 -8.14 -5.14 -12.74
N CYS A 94 -9.43 -5.00 -12.47
CA CYS A 94 -10.50 -5.35 -13.43
C CYS A 94 -10.47 -4.46 -14.67
N ALA A 95 -10.33 -3.13 -14.50
CA ALA A 95 -10.29 -2.19 -15.61
C ALA A 95 -9.07 -2.43 -16.51
N SER A 96 -7.88 -2.65 -15.92
CA SER A 96 -6.66 -2.97 -16.66
C SER A 96 -6.78 -4.30 -17.41
N THR A 97 -7.34 -5.33 -16.77
CA THR A 97 -7.57 -6.62 -17.41
C THR A 97 -8.47 -6.47 -18.63
N LEU A 98 -9.63 -5.79 -18.46
CA LEU A 98 -10.57 -5.56 -19.54
C LEU A 98 -9.96 -4.76 -20.68
N LEU A 99 -9.26 -3.68 -20.38
CA LEU A 99 -8.59 -2.84 -21.35
C LEU A 99 -7.57 -3.63 -22.17
N LEU A 100 -6.70 -4.41 -21.52
CA LEU A 100 -5.68 -5.20 -22.16
C LEU A 100 -6.26 -6.37 -22.98
N LEU A 101 -7.37 -6.98 -22.51
CA LEU A 101 -8.11 -7.99 -23.29
C LEU A 101 -8.68 -7.39 -24.57
N LEU A 102 -9.29 -6.20 -24.51
CA LEU A 102 -9.81 -5.51 -25.70
C LEU A 102 -8.71 -5.15 -26.71
N MET A 103 -7.50 -4.91 -26.23
CA MET A 103 -6.34 -4.66 -27.07
C MET A 103 -5.69 -5.94 -27.61
N GLY A 104 -6.16 -7.11 -27.23
CA GLY A 104 -5.63 -8.39 -27.69
C GLY A 104 -4.32 -8.80 -26.99
N GLU A 105 -4.02 -8.24 -25.82
CA GLU A 105 -2.82 -8.64 -25.08
C GLU A 105 -2.94 -10.08 -24.56
N LYS A 106 -1.92 -10.89 -24.85
CA LYS A 106 -1.91 -12.31 -24.53
C LYS A 106 -1.93 -12.59 -23.02
N TYR A 107 -1.28 -11.74 -22.25
CA TYR A 107 -1.16 -11.86 -20.80
C TYR A 107 -2.05 -10.85 -20.04
N ALA A 108 -3.15 -10.42 -20.64
CA ALA A 108 -4.03 -9.38 -20.11
C ALA A 108 -4.49 -9.64 -18.67
N LEU A 109 -4.91 -10.87 -18.34
CA LEU A 109 -5.36 -11.23 -17.00
C LEU A 109 -4.21 -11.15 -15.99
N LEU A 110 -3.03 -11.68 -16.31
CA LEU A 110 -1.86 -11.65 -15.44
C LEU A 110 -1.43 -10.19 -15.17
N LEU A 111 -1.35 -9.40 -16.25
CA LEU A 111 -0.96 -7.99 -16.16
C LEU A 111 -2.00 -7.17 -15.39
N GLY A 112 -3.28 -7.39 -15.63
CA GLY A 112 -4.34 -6.68 -14.91
C GLY A 112 -4.33 -6.95 -13.41
N ILE A 113 -4.20 -8.22 -13.00
CA ILE A 113 -4.04 -8.59 -11.60
C ILE A 113 -2.79 -7.95 -11.00
N PHE A 114 -1.68 -7.98 -11.73
CA PHE A 114 -0.41 -7.41 -11.29
C PHE A 114 -0.51 -5.88 -11.12
N ILE A 115 -1.11 -5.17 -12.08
CA ILE A 115 -1.33 -3.72 -12.04
C ILE A 115 -2.20 -3.36 -10.83
N GLY A 116 -3.33 -4.05 -10.66
CA GLY A 116 -4.22 -3.82 -9.52
C GLY A 116 -3.55 -4.09 -8.17
N PHE A 117 -2.78 -5.19 -8.08
CA PHE A 117 -2.05 -5.50 -6.84
C PHE A 117 -0.97 -4.47 -6.52
N MET A 118 -0.24 -4.00 -7.52
CA MET A 118 0.78 -2.96 -7.33
C MET A 118 0.17 -1.62 -6.93
N ASP A 119 -1.08 -1.34 -7.30
CA ASP A 119 -1.78 -0.11 -6.92
C ASP A 119 -2.02 0.03 -5.40
N LEU A 120 -1.84 -1.03 -4.62
CA LEU A 120 -1.80 -0.96 -3.16
C LEU A 120 -0.71 0.00 -2.65
N ILE A 121 0.37 0.19 -3.41
CA ILE A 121 1.48 1.09 -3.07
C ILE A 121 1.33 2.40 -3.85
N PRO A 122 0.96 3.52 -3.19
CA PRO A 122 0.79 4.79 -3.88
C PRO A 122 2.05 5.23 -4.62
N TYR A 123 1.89 5.75 -5.83
CA TYR A 123 2.93 6.25 -6.74
C TYR A 123 3.91 5.17 -7.23
N PHE A 124 4.54 4.43 -6.32
CA PHE A 124 5.52 3.39 -6.68
C PHE A 124 4.87 2.22 -7.41
N GLY A 125 3.67 1.82 -7.00
CA GLY A 125 2.96 0.72 -7.62
C GLY A 125 2.65 0.96 -9.09
N SER A 126 2.17 2.13 -9.44
CA SER A 126 1.88 2.51 -10.82
C SER A 126 3.13 2.54 -11.70
N ILE A 127 4.26 3.06 -11.19
CA ILE A 127 5.53 3.10 -11.93
C ILE A 127 6.06 1.68 -12.15
N ILE A 128 6.12 0.87 -11.11
CA ILE A 128 6.63 -0.52 -11.20
C ILE A 128 5.76 -1.35 -12.13
N SER A 129 4.45 -1.27 -11.98
CA SER A 129 3.52 -2.04 -12.80
C SER A 129 3.57 -1.62 -14.28
N TRP A 130 3.75 -0.34 -14.56
CA TRP A 130 3.92 0.15 -15.92
C TRP A 130 5.21 -0.36 -16.55
N VAL A 131 6.36 -0.26 -15.86
CA VAL A 131 7.66 -0.72 -16.37
C VAL A 131 7.64 -2.24 -16.62
N VAL A 132 7.18 -3.02 -15.65
CA VAL A 132 7.10 -4.49 -15.80
C VAL A 132 6.10 -4.86 -16.89
N GLY A 133 4.96 -4.18 -16.95
CA GLY A 133 3.94 -4.39 -17.98
C GLY A 133 4.48 -4.11 -19.38
N LEU A 134 5.20 -2.99 -19.56
CA LEU A 134 5.82 -2.63 -20.82
C LEU A 134 6.78 -3.73 -21.33
N VAL A 135 7.63 -4.28 -20.45
CA VAL A 135 8.55 -5.36 -20.79
C VAL A 135 7.80 -6.62 -21.23
N ILE A 136 6.75 -7.00 -20.51
CA ILE A 136 5.94 -8.19 -20.84
C ILE A 136 5.21 -7.99 -22.18
N MET A 137 4.59 -6.83 -22.40
CA MET A 137 3.89 -6.48 -23.64
C MET A 137 4.85 -6.44 -24.84
N LEU A 138 6.11 -6.01 -24.63
CA LEU A 138 7.14 -5.99 -25.64
C LEU A 138 7.50 -7.42 -26.12
N ILE A 139 7.58 -8.34 -25.18
CA ILE A 139 7.90 -9.75 -25.45
C ILE A 139 6.69 -10.46 -26.09
N SER A 140 5.46 -10.15 -25.67
CA SER A 140 4.24 -10.83 -26.12
C SER A 140 3.77 -10.41 -27.51
N GLY A 141 3.83 -9.10 -27.82
CA GLY A 141 3.21 -8.52 -29.02
C GLY A 141 4.14 -7.66 -29.88
N GLY A 142 5.42 -7.52 -29.47
CA GLY A 142 6.39 -6.70 -30.18
C GLY A 142 6.24 -5.19 -29.89
N PHE A 143 7.11 -4.40 -30.52
CA PHE A 143 7.30 -2.98 -30.18
C PHE A 143 6.04 -2.10 -30.37
N SER A 144 5.38 -2.23 -31.52
CA SER A 144 4.17 -1.42 -31.82
C SER A 144 3.03 -1.72 -30.86
N HIS A 145 2.78 -3.00 -30.58
CA HIS A 145 1.74 -3.44 -29.64
C HIS A 145 2.03 -2.97 -28.23
N ALA A 146 3.27 -3.12 -27.77
CA ALA A 146 3.70 -2.67 -26.45
C ALA A 146 3.50 -1.18 -26.23
N ILE A 147 3.80 -0.33 -27.22
CA ILE A 147 3.61 1.12 -27.12
C ILE A 147 2.12 1.44 -26.92
N TRP A 148 1.23 0.90 -27.77
CA TRP A 148 -0.19 1.20 -27.68
C TRP A 148 -0.82 0.70 -26.37
N CYS A 149 -0.53 -0.54 -25.97
CA CYS A 149 -1.01 -1.10 -24.71
C CYS A 149 -0.48 -0.30 -23.49
N SER A 150 0.80 0.01 -23.48
CA SER A 150 1.45 0.77 -22.44
C SER A 150 0.88 2.20 -22.33
N LEU A 151 0.62 2.87 -23.46
CA LEU A 151 -0.01 4.18 -23.48
C LEU A 151 -1.42 4.14 -22.88
N MET A 152 -2.21 3.12 -23.22
CA MET A 152 -3.56 2.96 -22.67
C MET A 152 -3.55 2.67 -21.17
N VAL A 153 -2.59 1.87 -20.69
CA VAL A 153 -2.39 1.64 -19.25
C VAL A 153 -1.99 2.94 -18.55
N LEU A 154 -1.12 3.76 -19.13
CA LEU A 154 -0.79 5.07 -18.59
C LEU A 154 -2.00 6.00 -18.49
N ILE A 155 -2.85 6.05 -19.52
CA ILE A 155 -4.09 6.83 -19.48
C ILE A 155 -4.99 6.35 -18.35
N LEU A 156 -5.16 5.03 -18.20
CA LEU A 156 -5.94 4.46 -17.11
C LEU A 156 -5.36 4.85 -15.74
N GLN A 157 -4.05 4.80 -15.56
CA GLN A 157 -3.38 5.20 -14.33
C GLN A 157 -3.53 6.71 -14.04
N GLN A 158 -3.58 7.57 -15.08
CA GLN A 158 -3.88 8.99 -14.92
C GLN A 158 -5.34 9.21 -14.47
N ILE A 159 -6.28 8.44 -15.01
CA ILE A 159 -7.68 8.47 -14.56
C ILE A 159 -7.79 8.00 -13.12
N ASP A 160 -7.07 6.93 -12.77
CA ASP A 160 -7.02 6.45 -11.39
C ASP A 160 -6.54 7.53 -10.43
N GLY A 161 -5.33 8.04 -10.64
CA GLY A 161 -4.70 9.01 -9.73
C GLY A 161 -5.45 10.34 -9.60
N ASN A 162 -6.14 10.80 -10.66
CA ASN A 162 -6.80 12.10 -10.67
C ASN A 162 -8.31 12.06 -10.45
N VAL A 163 -8.96 10.91 -10.68
CA VAL A 163 -10.43 10.81 -10.63
C VAL A 163 -10.91 9.73 -9.66
N ILE A 164 -10.39 8.50 -9.79
CA ILE A 164 -10.91 7.35 -9.04
C ILE A 164 -10.40 7.38 -7.60
N ALA A 165 -9.09 7.50 -7.42
CA ALA A 165 -8.46 7.51 -6.11
C ALA A 165 -8.97 8.67 -5.22
N PRO A 166 -9.06 9.93 -5.66
CA PRO A 166 -9.62 11.01 -4.85
C PRO A 166 -11.08 10.77 -4.44
N LYS A 167 -11.90 10.18 -5.30
CA LYS A 167 -13.30 9.89 -4.98
C LYS A 167 -13.50 8.79 -3.94
N LEU A 168 -12.57 7.84 -3.85
CA LEU A 168 -12.61 6.73 -2.90
C LEU A 168 -11.88 7.05 -1.60
N THR A 169 -10.92 7.97 -1.65
CA THR A 169 -10.17 8.40 -0.49
C THR A 169 -10.86 9.62 0.13
N SER A 170 -11.18 9.55 1.43
CA SER A 170 -11.86 10.66 2.10
C SER A 170 -10.94 11.87 2.27
N ASP A 171 -11.50 13.09 2.25
CA ASP A 171 -10.81 14.38 2.41
C ASP A 171 -9.94 14.49 3.68
N ARG A 172 -10.21 13.64 4.67
CA ARG A 172 -9.43 13.55 5.93
C ARG A 172 -8.05 12.94 5.76
N LEU A 173 -7.77 12.32 4.61
CA LEU A 173 -6.51 11.67 4.28
C LEU A 173 -5.62 12.53 3.37
N GLU A 174 -5.89 13.84 3.26
CA GLU A 174 -5.07 14.77 2.48
C GLU A 174 -3.66 14.86 3.04
N VAL A 175 -2.81 13.93 2.62
CA VAL A 175 -1.38 13.97 2.87
C VAL A 175 -0.69 14.53 1.62
N ARG A 176 0.25 15.46 1.80
CA ARG A 176 1.00 16.01 0.67
C ARG A 176 1.74 14.89 -0.07
N PRO A 177 1.76 14.89 -1.41
CA PRO A 177 2.42 13.83 -2.20
C PRO A 177 3.86 13.53 -1.77
N LEU A 178 4.62 14.56 -1.44
CA LEU A 178 5.99 14.42 -0.95
C LEU A 178 6.06 13.60 0.34
N ALA A 179 5.15 13.83 1.29
CA ALA A 179 5.12 13.09 2.55
C ALA A 179 4.76 11.62 2.32
N VAL A 180 3.88 11.32 1.36
CA VAL A 180 3.56 9.96 0.95
C VAL A 180 4.78 9.25 0.36
N ILE A 181 5.51 9.90 -0.54
CA ILE A 181 6.71 9.33 -1.17
C ILE A 181 7.79 9.03 -0.11
N ILE A 182 8.05 9.96 0.81
CA ILE A 182 9.00 9.76 1.91
C ILE A 182 8.52 8.60 2.81
N ALA A 183 7.24 8.59 3.19
CA ALA A 183 6.67 7.56 4.04
C ALA A 183 6.80 6.17 3.42
N VAL A 184 6.45 6.02 2.15
CA VAL A 184 6.56 4.75 1.42
C VAL A 184 8.00 4.30 1.30
N SER A 185 8.94 5.22 1.03
CA SER A 185 10.38 4.91 0.95
C SER A 185 10.94 4.43 2.29
N VAL A 186 10.62 5.12 3.38
CA VAL A 186 11.04 4.74 4.74
C VAL A 186 10.35 3.45 5.19
N GLY A 187 9.04 3.36 5.02
CA GLY A 187 8.28 2.15 5.35
C GLY A 187 8.75 0.93 4.58
N GLY A 188 9.06 1.12 3.30
CA GLY A 188 9.61 0.07 2.43
C GLY A 188 10.98 -0.42 2.89
N SER A 189 11.87 0.48 3.32
CA SER A 189 13.19 0.12 3.82
C SER A 189 13.17 -0.62 5.16
N LEU A 190 12.19 -0.31 6.03
CA LEU A 190 12.07 -0.89 7.37
C LEU A 190 11.31 -2.23 7.38
N PHE A 191 10.20 -2.31 6.66
CA PHE A 191 9.25 -3.42 6.72
C PHE A 191 8.88 -3.98 5.34
N GLY A 192 9.61 -3.62 4.28
CA GLY A 192 9.36 -4.10 2.92
C GLY A 192 7.98 -3.69 2.39
N PHE A 193 7.35 -4.59 1.64
CA PHE A 193 6.06 -4.36 0.98
C PHE A 193 4.94 -3.94 1.95
N VAL A 194 4.85 -4.61 3.10
CA VAL A 194 3.84 -4.29 4.13
C VAL A 194 4.08 -2.89 4.70
N GLY A 195 5.35 -2.52 4.91
CA GLY A 195 5.72 -1.19 5.37
C GLY A 195 5.32 -0.09 4.39
N MET A 196 5.43 -0.34 3.08
CA MET A 196 4.99 0.61 2.05
C MET A 196 3.49 0.89 2.14
N ILE A 197 2.67 -0.14 2.35
CA ILE A 197 1.21 0.01 2.46
C ILE A 197 0.81 0.73 3.75
N ILE A 198 1.42 0.37 4.88
CA ILE A 198 1.04 0.90 6.20
C ILE A 198 1.60 2.32 6.42
N SER A 199 2.68 2.69 5.75
CA SER A 199 3.33 3.99 5.94
C SER A 199 2.42 5.19 5.71
N VAL A 200 1.52 5.12 4.73
CA VAL A 200 0.62 6.24 4.38
C VAL A 200 -0.40 6.52 5.49
N PRO A 201 -1.16 5.54 6.00
CA PRO A 201 -2.06 5.82 7.12
C PRO A 201 -1.31 6.24 8.38
N VAL A 202 -0.09 5.76 8.61
CA VAL A 202 0.74 6.23 9.74
C VAL A 202 1.04 7.72 9.61
N VAL A 203 1.45 8.20 8.43
CA VAL A 203 1.70 9.63 8.23
C VAL A 203 0.42 10.46 8.31
N ALA A 204 -0.71 9.95 7.81
CA ALA A 204 -2.00 10.61 7.95
C ALA A 204 -2.41 10.77 9.43
N ILE A 205 -2.18 9.75 10.24
CA ILE A 205 -2.42 9.77 11.70
C ILE A 205 -1.47 10.79 12.37
N LEU A 206 -0.18 10.76 12.05
CA LEU A 206 0.79 11.71 12.60
C LEU A 206 0.41 13.15 12.26
N LYS A 207 -0.02 13.42 11.01
CA LYS A 207 -0.52 14.74 10.60
C LYS A 207 -1.75 15.15 11.43
N ALA A 208 -2.71 14.25 11.62
CA ALA A 208 -3.92 14.53 12.38
C ALA A 208 -3.62 14.87 13.85
N ILE A 209 -2.73 14.12 14.47
CA ILE A 209 -2.29 14.39 15.86
C ILE A 209 -1.54 15.73 15.95
N LEU A 210 -0.64 15.99 15.00
CA LEU A 210 0.16 17.22 14.99
C LEU A 210 -0.71 18.47 14.79
N SER A 211 -1.70 18.42 13.89
CA SER A 211 -2.62 19.53 13.69
C SER A 211 -3.44 19.83 14.95
N GLU A 212 -3.92 18.81 15.65
CA GLU A 212 -4.71 18.98 16.87
C GLU A 212 -3.87 19.60 18.02
N VAL A 213 -2.60 19.20 18.15
CA VAL A 213 -1.68 19.80 19.13
C VAL A 213 -1.33 21.25 18.79
N LEU A 214 -1.21 21.59 17.51
CA LEU A 214 -0.94 22.97 17.09
C LEU A 214 -2.15 23.87 17.29
N ASP A 215 -3.34 23.41 16.95
CA ASP A 215 -4.58 24.16 17.14
C ASP A 215 -4.86 24.43 18.63
N SER A 216 -4.58 23.47 19.51
CA SER A 216 -4.75 23.66 20.96
C SER A 216 -3.80 24.72 21.52
N LYS A 217 -2.55 24.79 21.03
CA LYS A 217 -1.57 25.79 21.46
C LYS A 217 -1.88 27.21 20.97
N LEU A 218 -2.47 27.32 19.77
CA LEU A 218 -2.89 28.63 19.24
C LEU A 218 -4.07 29.22 20.03
N LEU A 219 -5.01 28.38 20.47
CA LEU A 219 -6.13 28.79 21.32
C LEU A 219 -5.68 29.23 22.72
N GLU A 220 -4.66 28.56 23.29
CA GLU A 220 -4.08 28.99 24.59
C GLU A 220 -3.33 30.33 24.47
N SER A 221 -2.71 30.64 23.34
CA SER A 221 -1.98 31.91 23.16
C SER A 221 -2.90 33.09 22.94
N ASP A 222 -4.12 32.89 22.41
CA ASP A 222 -5.12 33.97 22.19
C ASP A 222 -5.92 34.29 23.49
N GLU A 223 -5.89 33.42 24.50
CA GLU A 223 -6.50 33.68 25.82
C GLU A 223 -5.56 34.45 26.79
N ASP A 224 -4.25 34.50 26.47
CA ASP A 224 -3.25 35.17 27.31
C ASP A 224 -2.95 36.64 26.83
N GLU A 225 -3.55 37.15 25.74
CA GLU A 225 -3.51 38.55 25.27
C GLU A 225 -4.81 39.30 25.65
#